data_23025a94290b3021431205a632d49f5b
#
_entry.id   23025a94290b3021431205a632d49f5b
#
_cell.length_a   1.000
_cell.length_b   1.000
_cell.length_c   1.000
_cell.angle_alpha   90.00
_cell.angle_beta   90.00
_cell.angle_gamma   90.00
#
_symmetry.space_group_name_H-M   'P 1'
#
loop_
_entity.id
_entity.type
_entity.pdbx_description
1 polymer ?
#
loop_
_entity_poly.entity_id
_entity_poly.type
_entity_poly.pdbx_seq_one_letter_code
_entity_poly.pdbx_strand_id
1 'polypeptide(L)'
;MKSVIVVGAGIWGSSLALRLAETGWQVTLVEQHKPGHVRQASAGETRLLRCAHGADDWYARLAWEAREGWRRLGERAGEELFLESGMVWFAARPDGWEHASAQVLKNLDIPVEVLDPADGRRFFPDYRGDDLSFLLHEPHAGVLRARRATQVTARLALAAGVRLVRGRAAPVPGLSAVEVDGEVRRADRVVWACGAWLPRLFSVPVTVTRQDTVHFAAPAAWSSPETPAWVDYGSSAYGHGDVDGVGMKATSDAEGEPYEPEGGSRAVAPAAVEQARDYLRRRFPSLAAAPVLFSQVCQYALTPDAEWIIAEDAPGVWLLGGDSGHGFKHAPALAAYVAAILDGERAPEPRFGLGHERAAARGLRTSGDLGVGPASPGFGGRRA
;
A
#
# COMPACT_ATOMS: atom_id res chain seq x y z
N MET A 1 -15.74 -30.07 -1.65
CA MET A 1 -15.39 -28.71 -2.16
C MET A 1 -14.60 -28.06 -1.02
N LYS A 2 -13.40 -27.52 -1.29
CA LYS A 2 -12.59 -26.83 -0.28
C LYS A 2 -13.32 -25.56 0.18
N SER A 3 -13.29 -25.28 1.47
CA SER A 3 -13.96 -24.13 2.08
C SER A 3 -12.95 -23.20 2.79
N VAL A 4 -13.19 -21.88 2.72
CA VAL A 4 -12.36 -20.90 3.38
C VAL A 4 -13.18 -19.75 3.95
N ILE A 5 -12.78 -19.29 5.12
CA ILE A 5 -13.26 -18.03 5.69
C ILE A 5 -12.11 -17.01 5.60
N VAL A 6 -12.34 -15.90 4.90
CA VAL A 6 -11.41 -14.76 4.85
C VAL A 6 -11.96 -13.67 5.76
N VAL A 7 -11.18 -13.22 6.74
CA VAL A 7 -11.56 -12.18 7.69
C VAL A 7 -10.91 -10.87 7.31
N GLY A 8 -11.75 -9.87 7.00
CA GLY A 8 -11.36 -8.55 6.56
C GLY A 8 -11.57 -8.33 5.05
N ALA A 9 -12.48 -7.42 4.69
CA ALA A 9 -12.75 -7.02 3.31
C ALA A 9 -11.98 -5.75 2.90
N GLY A 10 -10.75 -5.60 3.38
CA GLY A 10 -9.75 -4.72 2.80
C GLY A 10 -9.30 -5.26 1.45
N ILE A 11 -8.38 -4.56 0.79
CA ILE A 11 -7.97 -4.96 -0.56
C ILE A 11 -7.35 -6.36 -0.62
N TRP A 12 -6.54 -6.76 0.35
CA TRP A 12 -5.93 -8.09 0.37
C TRP A 12 -6.97 -9.20 0.55
N GLY A 13 -7.87 -9.04 1.54
CA GLY A 13 -8.91 -10.05 1.77
C GLY A 13 -9.93 -10.12 0.66
N SER A 14 -10.34 -8.99 0.07
CA SER A 14 -11.26 -8.98 -1.07
C SER A 14 -10.65 -9.59 -2.32
N SER A 15 -9.37 -9.31 -2.61
CA SER A 15 -8.66 -9.90 -3.75
C SER A 15 -8.46 -11.40 -3.57
N LEU A 16 -8.10 -11.84 -2.36
CA LEU A 16 -7.95 -13.26 -2.06
C LEU A 16 -9.29 -14.01 -2.15
N ALA A 17 -10.35 -13.43 -1.59
CA ALA A 17 -11.69 -14.02 -1.66
C ALA A 17 -12.16 -14.17 -3.12
N LEU A 18 -11.95 -13.15 -3.96
CA LEU A 18 -12.25 -13.22 -5.39
C LEU A 18 -11.46 -14.35 -6.06
N ARG A 19 -10.14 -14.38 -5.86
CA ARG A 19 -9.26 -15.38 -6.49
C ARG A 19 -9.64 -16.80 -6.10
N LEU A 20 -9.90 -17.06 -4.81
CA LEU A 20 -10.27 -18.38 -4.31
C LEU A 20 -11.64 -18.84 -4.86
N ALA A 21 -12.62 -17.93 -4.94
CA ALA A 21 -13.91 -18.26 -5.57
C ALA A 21 -13.75 -18.64 -7.04
N GLU A 22 -12.89 -17.95 -7.79
CA GLU A 22 -12.59 -18.25 -9.20
C GLU A 22 -11.86 -19.58 -9.40
N THR A 23 -11.16 -20.07 -8.37
CA THR A 23 -10.49 -21.39 -8.37
C THR A 23 -11.33 -22.50 -7.73
N GLY A 24 -12.61 -22.24 -7.47
CA GLY A 24 -13.58 -23.25 -7.06
C GLY A 24 -13.67 -23.50 -5.54
N TRP A 25 -13.12 -22.61 -4.71
CA TRP A 25 -13.34 -22.66 -3.27
C TRP A 25 -14.73 -22.13 -2.90
N GLN A 26 -15.32 -22.70 -1.85
CA GLN A 26 -16.45 -22.09 -1.17
C GLN A 26 -15.94 -21.03 -0.20
N VAL A 27 -16.17 -19.76 -0.52
CA VAL A 27 -15.59 -18.63 0.19
C VAL A 27 -16.64 -17.89 1.02
N THR A 28 -16.33 -17.68 2.30
CA THR A 28 -17.03 -16.72 3.17
C THR A 28 -16.09 -15.56 3.51
N LEU A 29 -16.50 -14.33 3.18
CA LEU A 29 -15.79 -13.09 3.52
C LEU A 29 -16.46 -12.45 4.74
N VAL A 30 -15.72 -12.25 5.82
CA VAL A 30 -16.23 -11.62 7.05
C VAL A 30 -15.71 -10.19 7.14
N GLU A 31 -16.60 -9.22 7.40
CA GLU A 31 -16.23 -7.80 7.51
C GLU A 31 -17.06 -7.09 8.57
N GLN A 32 -16.41 -6.42 9.50
CA GLN A 32 -17.09 -5.68 10.57
C GLN A 32 -17.75 -4.38 10.07
N HIS A 33 -17.19 -3.76 9.03
CA HIS A 33 -17.69 -2.53 8.42
C HIS A 33 -18.18 -2.79 6.99
N LYS A 34 -17.69 -2.03 6.02
CA LYS A 34 -17.94 -2.22 4.59
C LYS A 34 -16.61 -2.11 3.83
N PRO A 35 -16.46 -2.74 2.66
CA PRO A 35 -15.28 -2.56 1.82
C PRO A 35 -15.04 -1.07 1.53
N GLY A 36 -13.78 -0.62 1.69
CA GLY A 36 -13.42 0.78 1.55
C GLY A 36 -13.91 1.70 2.68
N HIS A 37 -14.26 1.16 3.86
CA HIS A 37 -14.63 1.95 5.04
C HIS A 37 -13.46 2.80 5.52
N VAL A 38 -13.72 4.03 5.98
CA VAL A 38 -12.70 5.03 6.35
C VAL A 38 -11.67 4.57 7.40
N ARG A 39 -11.99 3.56 8.19
CA ARG A 39 -11.06 2.97 9.17
C ARG A 39 -10.14 1.90 8.58
N GLN A 40 -10.38 1.41 7.38
CA GLN A 40 -9.50 0.46 6.72
C GLN A 40 -8.25 1.16 6.17
N ALA A 41 -7.09 0.51 6.19
CA ALA A 41 -5.89 0.98 5.49
C ALA A 41 -6.13 1.13 3.97
N SER A 42 -7.07 0.37 3.42
CA SER A 42 -7.49 0.41 2.00
C SER A 42 -8.44 1.57 1.64
N ALA A 43 -8.76 2.47 2.58
CA ALA A 43 -9.82 3.46 2.43
C ALA A 43 -9.37 4.81 1.85
N GLY A 44 -8.09 5.06 1.65
CA GLY A 44 -7.61 6.30 1.03
C GLY A 44 -8.11 6.43 -0.41
N GLU A 45 -8.26 7.65 -0.91
CA GLU A 45 -8.74 7.87 -2.29
C GLU A 45 -7.79 7.22 -3.29
N THR A 46 -6.49 7.37 -3.07
CA THR A 46 -5.46 6.91 -4.01
C THR A 46 -4.35 6.11 -3.33
N ARG A 47 -3.65 5.28 -4.13
CA ARG A 47 -2.37 4.63 -3.81
C ARG A 47 -1.46 4.67 -5.02
N LEU A 48 -0.16 4.63 -4.80
CA LEU A 48 0.81 4.52 -5.88
C LEU A 48 1.01 3.06 -6.29
N LEU A 49 1.05 2.79 -7.59
CA LEU A 49 1.54 1.55 -8.15
C LEU A 49 2.92 1.82 -8.74
N ARG A 50 3.93 1.16 -8.22
CA ARG A 50 5.33 1.28 -8.59
C ARG A 50 6.04 -0.05 -8.49
N CYS A 51 7.05 -0.29 -9.33
CA CYS A 51 7.85 -1.51 -9.31
C CYS A 51 9.17 -1.35 -8.55
N ALA A 52 9.69 -0.14 -8.41
CA ALA A 52 10.90 0.13 -7.65
C ALA A 52 10.76 -0.28 -6.18
N HIS A 53 11.69 -1.14 -5.69
CA HIS A 53 11.74 -1.68 -4.33
C HIS A 53 13.19 -1.82 -3.80
N GLY A 54 14.08 -0.89 -4.18
CA GLY A 54 15.49 -1.01 -3.84
C GLY A 54 16.12 -2.26 -4.47
N ALA A 55 16.87 -3.02 -3.71
CA ALA A 55 17.49 -4.26 -4.14
C ALA A 55 16.54 -5.48 -4.11
N ASP A 56 15.28 -5.31 -3.71
CA ASP A 56 14.33 -6.41 -3.58
C ASP A 56 13.60 -6.70 -4.90
N ASP A 57 14.08 -7.70 -5.62
CA ASP A 57 13.54 -8.11 -6.91
C ASP A 57 12.19 -8.85 -6.80
N TRP A 58 11.93 -9.53 -5.68
CA TRP A 58 10.69 -10.25 -5.47
C TRP A 58 9.47 -9.31 -5.44
N TYR A 59 9.56 -8.21 -4.68
CA TYR A 59 8.50 -7.21 -4.65
C TYR A 59 8.39 -6.45 -5.97
N ALA A 60 9.52 -6.22 -6.66
CA ALA A 60 9.50 -5.59 -7.97
C ALA A 60 8.73 -6.43 -9.00
N ARG A 61 9.01 -7.74 -9.07
CA ARG A 61 8.28 -8.69 -9.92
C ARG A 61 6.79 -8.72 -9.56
N LEU A 62 6.48 -8.87 -8.28
CA LEU A 62 5.09 -8.96 -7.84
C LEU A 62 4.29 -7.68 -8.16
N ALA A 63 4.92 -6.49 -8.07
CA ALA A 63 4.29 -5.23 -8.46
C ALA A 63 4.05 -5.17 -9.98
N TRP A 64 5.01 -5.65 -10.77
CA TRP A 64 4.88 -5.71 -12.23
C TRP A 64 3.74 -6.63 -12.67
N GLU A 65 3.64 -7.81 -12.08
CA GLU A 65 2.54 -8.75 -12.30
C GLU A 65 1.19 -8.16 -11.85
N ALA A 66 1.16 -7.49 -10.70
CA ALA A 66 -0.05 -6.90 -10.15
C ALA A 66 -0.63 -5.81 -11.06
N ARG A 67 0.20 -5.07 -11.81
CA ARG A 67 -0.23 -4.05 -12.77
C ARG A 67 -1.26 -4.59 -13.77
N GLU A 68 -0.96 -5.71 -14.35
CA GLU A 68 -1.87 -6.37 -15.29
C GLU A 68 -3.14 -6.88 -14.58
N GLY A 69 -3.01 -7.34 -13.35
CA GLY A 69 -4.16 -7.72 -12.52
C GLY A 69 -5.11 -6.55 -12.26
N TRP A 70 -4.57 -5.35 -12.02
CA TRP A 70 -5.36 -4.13 -11.84
C TRP A 70 -6.11 -3.72 -13.10
N ARG A 71 -5.48 -3.82 -14.27
CA ARG A 71 -6.13 -3.54 -15.56
C ARG A 71 -7.31 -4.48 -15.78
N ARG A 72 -7.09 -5.81 -15.62
CA ARG A 72 -8.15 -6.82 -15.76
C ARG A 72 -9.32 -6.61 -14.79
N LEU A 73 -9.03 -6.22 -13.55
CA LEU A 73 -10.09 -5.89 -12.58
C LEU A 73 -10.92 -4.69 -13.05
N GLY A 74 -10.26 -3.67 -13.59
CA GLY A 74 -10.91 -2.49 -14.16
C GLY A 74 -11.78 -2.84 -15.36
N GLU A 75 -11.26 -3.59 -16.33
CA GLU A 75 -11.98 -4.06 -17.52
C GLU A 75 -13.24 -4.85 -17.12
N ARG A 76 -13.11 -5.80 -16.21
CA ARG A 76 -14.23 -6.60 -15.69
C ARG A 76 -15.30 -5.78 -15.00
N ALA A 77 -14.91 -4.68 -14.39
CA ALA A 77 -15.81 -3.79 -13.69
C ALA A 77 -16.41 -2.69 -14.58
N GLY A 78 -15.86 -2.49 -15.78
CA GLY A 78 -16.17 -1.34 -16.63
C GLY A 78 -15.70 -0.01 -16.03
N GLU A 79 -14.60 -0.02 -15.26
CA GLU A 79 -14.09 1.14 -14.52
C GLU A 79 -12.57 1.20 -14.60
N GLU A 80 -12.00 2.38 -14.82
CA GLU A 80 -10.56 2.58 -14.74
C GLU A 80 -10.11 2.64 -13.27
N LEU A 81 -9.51 1.56 -12.77
CA LEU A 81 -9.00 1.47 -11.39
C LEU A 81 -7.53 1.87 -11.28
N PHE A 82 -6.78 1.74 -12.35
CA PHE A 82 -5.37 2.07 -12.45
C PHE A 82 -5.16 3.12 -13.54
N LEU A 83 -4.70 4.29 -13.12
CA LEU A 83 -4.32 5.38 -14.00
C LEU A 83 -2.81 5.31 -14.21
N GLU A 84 -2.38 4.88 -15.41
CA GLU A 84 -0.97 4.74 -15.79
C GLU A 84 -0.42 6.11 -16.19
N SER A 85 -0.05 6.90 -15.18
CA SER A 85 0.46 8.26 -15.32
C SER A 85 1.99 8.34 -15.34
N GLY A 86 2.68 7.20 -15.17
CA GLY A 86 4.09 7.18 -14.84
C GLY A 86 4.39 7.57 -13.40
N MET A 87 5.66 7.45 -13.02
CA MET A 87 6.17 7.86 -11.73
C MET A 87 7.61 8.34 -11.83
N VAL A 88 7.94 9.43 -11.14
CA VAL A 88 9.28 9.99 -11.04
C VAL A 88 9.78 9.91 -9.61
N TRP A 89 10.94 9.30 -9.42
CA TRP A 89 11.67 9.26 -8.16
C TRP A 89 12.72 10.35 -8.13
N PHE A 90 12.79 11.08 -7.05
CA PHE A 90 13.77 12.15 -6.84
C PHE A 90 14.94 11.61 -6.03
N ALA A 91 16.04 11.28 -6.69
CA ALA A 91 17.23 10.71 -6.08
C ALA A 91 18.21 11.79 -5.65
N ALA A 92 18.34 12.02 -4.33
CA ALA A 92 19.30 12.97 -3.77
C ALA A 92 20.75 12.45 -3.84
N ARG A 93 20.96 11.13 -3.99
CA ARG A 93 22.28 10.48 -4.00
C ARG A 93 22.46 9.62 -5.26
N PRO A 94 23.70 9.53 -5.80
CA PRO A 94 23.94 8.76 -7.01
C PRO A 94 23.90 7.24 -6.78
N ASP A 95 24.04 6.78 -5.54
CA ASP A 95 24.27 5.38 -5.14
C ASP A 95 23.22 4.87 -4.11
N GLY A 96 22.09 5.53 -4.00
CA GLY A 96 21.06 5.24 -3.02
C GLY A 96 20.08 4.13 -3.43
N TRP A 97 18.95 4.13 -2.76
CA TRP A 97 17.83 3.18 -2.95
C TRP A 97 17.27 3.23 -4.39
N GLU A 98 17.19 4.42 -4.98
CA GLU A 98 16.72 4.63 -6.35
C GLU A 98 17.69 4.03 -7.37
N HIS A 99 19.00 4.10 -7.11
CA HIS A 99 20.01 3.46 -7.94
C HIS A 99 19.87 1.92 -7.90
N ALA A 100 19.75 1.34 -6.70
CA ALA A 100 19.53 -0.10 -6.54
C ALA A 100 18.23 -0.54 -7.26
N SER A 101 17.16 0.26 -7.14
CA SER A 101 15.92 0.02 -7.85
C SER A 101 16.11 0.01 -9.37
N ALA A 102 16.86 0.97 -9.92
CA ALA A 102 17.13 1.04 -11.35
C ALA A 102 17.85 -0.22 -11.86
N GLN A 103 18.83 -0.73 -11.08
CA GLN A 103 19.54 -1.95 -11.44
C GLN A 103 18.62 -3.17 -11.43
N VAL A 104 17.79 -3.33 -10.39
CA VAL A 104 16.83 -4.43 -10.29
C VAL A 104 15.84 -4.39 -11.44
N LEU A 105 15.23 -3.23 -11.72
CA LEU A 105 14.23 -3.10 -12.79
C LEU A 105 14.84 -3.43 -14.16
N LYS A 106 16.05 -2.96 -14.45
CA LYS A 106 16.77 -3.31 -15.70
C LYS A 106 17.04 -4.80 -15.80
N ASN A 107 17.47 -5.46 -14.70
CA ASN A 107 17.73 -6.90 -14.67
C ASN A 107 16.45 -7.74 -14.85
N LEU A 108 15.28 -7.16 -14.56
CA LEU A 108 13.97 -7.78 -14.72
C LEU A 108 13.28 -7.43 -16.04
N ASP A 109 13.95 -6.70 -16.94
CA ASP A 109 13.36 -6.15 -18.16
C ASP A 109 12.09 -5.33 -17.91
N ILE A 110 11.98 -4.70 -16.73
CA ILE A 110 10.93 -3.75 -16.41
C ILE A 110 11.35 -2.36 -16.90
N PRO A 111 10.57 -1.70 -17.77
CA PRO A 111 10.93 -0.40 -18.33
C PRO A 111 11.19 0.66 -17.26
N VAL A 112 12.35 1.26 -17.33
CA VAL A 112 12.80 2.31 -16.41
C VAL A 112 13.84 3.21 -17.08
N GLU A 113 13.80 4.50 -16.79
CA GLU A 113 14.70 5.50 -17.33
C GLU A 113 15.44 6.20 -16.18
N VAL A 114 16.74 6.43 -16.36
CA VAL A 114 17.56 7.28 -15.47
C VAL A 114 17.80 8.58 -16.22
N LEU A 115 17.35 9.69 -15.64
CA LEU A 115 17.29 11.00 -16.29
C LEU A 115 18.08 12.04 -15.50
N ASP A 116 18.51 13.10 -16.18
CA ASP A 116 19.09 14.28 -15.53
C ASP A 116 18.05 15.00 -14.67
N PRO A 117 18.43 15.58 -13.50
CA PRO A 117 17.51 16.38 -12.70
C PRO A 117 16.77 17.48 -13.47
N ALA A 118 17.40 18.09 -14.48
CA ALA A 118 16.77 19.12 -15.30
C ALA A 118 15.57 18.60 -16.13
N ASP A 119 15.53 17.30 -16.44
CA ASP A 119 14.43 16.68 -17.17
C ASP A 119 13.12 16.66 -16.36
N GLY A 120 13.16 16.89 -15.04
CA GLY A 120 11.97 17.01 -14.20
C GLY A 120 10.97 18.06 -14.68
N ARG A 121 11.44 19.09 -15.40
CA ARG A 121 10.58 20.12 -16.02
C ARG A 121 9.69 19.59 -17.14
N ARG A 122 9.96 18.40 -17.67
CA ARG A 122 9.12 17.73 -18.67
C ARG A 122 7.85 17.13 -18.01
N PHE A 123 7.93 16.83 -16.73
CA PHE A 123 6.89 16.14 -15.97
C PHE A 123 6.08 17.07 -15.08
N PHE A 124 6.70 18.13 -14.56
CA PHE A 124 6.09 18.99 -13.56
C PHE A 124 6.17 20.47 -13.98
N PRO A 125 5.04 21.18 -14.01
CA PRO A 125 4.96 22.56 -14.49
C PRO A 125 5.86 23.55 -13.74
N ASP A 126 6.07 23.33 -12.44
CA ASP A 126 6.96 24.15 -11.62
C ASP A 126 7.79 23.22 -10.72
N TYR A 127 9.03 23.00 -11.11
CA TYR A 127 9.89 22.02 -10.53
C TYR A 127 11.26 22.57 -10.19
N ARG A 128 11.77 22.25 -9.00
CA ARG A 128 13.12 22.51 -8.55
C ARG A 128 13.82 21.19 -8.21
N GLY A 129 14.98 20.95 -8.81
CA GLY A 129 15.74 19.71 -8.66
C GLY A 129 17.24 19.91 -8.48
N ASP A 130 17.67 21.13 -8.10
CA ASP A 130 19.10 21.48 -7.97
C ASP A 130 19.81 20.70 -6.83
N ASP A 131 19.04 20.08 -5.93
CA ASP A 131 19.48 19.24 -4.82
C ASP A 131 19.51 17.74 -5.17
N LEU A 132 19.20 17.36 -6.39
CA LEU A 132 19.11 15.97 -6.83
C LEU A 132 20.34 15.53 -7.63
N SER A 133 20.65 14.23 -7.53
CA SER A 133 21.69 13.59 -8.32
C SER A 133 21.16 13.07 -9.67
N PHE A 134 19.95 12.51 -9.67
CA PHE A 134 19.27 12.02 -10.87
C PHE A 134 17.77 11.85 -10.62
N LEU A 135 17.02 11.57 -11.68
CA LEU A 135 15.63 11.11 -11.60
C LEU A 135 15.55 9.67 -12.07
N LEU A 136 14.68 8.87 -11.42
CA LEU A 136 14.33 7.55 -11.90
C LEU A 136 12.87 7.60 -12.38
N HIS A 137 12.62 7.33 -13.66
CA HIS A 137 11.29 7.35 -14.24
C HIS A 137 10.81 5.94 -14.55
N GLU A 138 9.66 5.56 -13.96
CA GLU A 138 8.93 4.34 -14.27
C GLU A 138 7.72 4.70 -15.18
N PRO A 139 7.78 4.51 -16.50
CA PRO A 139 6.72 4.96 -17.41
C PRO A 139 5.40 4.20 -17.22
N HIS A 140 5.46 2.97 -16.73
CA HIS A 140 4.30 2.10 -16.52
C HIS A 140 3.79 2.05 -15.08
N ALA A 141 4.31 2.91 -14.21
CA ALA A 141 3.80 3.15 -12.88
C ALA A 141 2.59 4.11 -12.91
N GLY A 142 2.03 4.44 -11.76
CA GLY A 142 0.95 5.41 -11.71
C GLY A 142 0.12 5.34 -10.43
N VAL A 143 -1.15 5.69 -10.54
CA VAL A 143 -2.06 5.88 -9.42
C VAL A 143 -3.21 4.89 -9.47
N LEU A 144 -3.50 4.25 -8.34
CA LEU A 144 -4.68 3.41 -8.14
C LEU A 144 -5.77 4.21 -7.42
N ARG A 145 -7.01 4.13 -7.90
CA ARG A 145 -8.21 4.63 -7.21
C ARG A 145 -8.55 3.69 -6.05
N ALA A 146 -7.85 3.83 -4.94
CA ALA A 146 -7.73 2.77 -3.92
C ALA A 146 -9.05 2.40 -3.25
N ARG A 147 -9.82 3.38 -2.78
CA ARG A 147 -11.15 3.13 -2.19
C ARG A 147 -12.06 2.45 -3.20
N ARG A 148 -12.08 2.97 -4.42
CA ARG A 148 -12.90 2.45 -5.50
C ARG A 148 -12.47 1.02 -5.87
N ALA A 149 -11.17 0.79 -6.03
CA ALA A 149 -10.60 -0.53 -6.31
C ALA A 149 -10.99 -1.56 -5.23
N THR A 150 -10.94 -1.19 -3.94
CA THR A 150 -11.36 -2.07 -2.84
C THR A 150 -12.85 -2.44 -2.94
N GLN A 151 -13.71 -1.45 -3.20
CA GLN A 151 -15.14 -1.67 -3.34
C GLN A 151 -15.48 -2.53 -4.56
N VAL A 152 -14.84 -2.26 -5.69
CA VAL A 152 -15.01 -3.02 -6.94
C VAL A 152 -14.56 -4.46 -6.75
N THR A 153 -13.38 -4.70 -6.18
CA THR A 153 -12.86 -6.04 -5.95
C THR A 153 -13.81 -6.86 -5.06
N ALA A 154 -14.31 -6.26 -3.97
CA ALA A 154 -15.29 -6.92 -3.12
C ALA A 154 -16.61 -7.22 -3.87
N ARG A 155 -17.10 -6.29 -4.70
CA ARG A 155 -18.29 -6.50 -5.54
C ARG A 155 -18.09 -7.65 -6.53
N LEU A 156 -16.95 -7.71 -7.19
CA LEU A 156 -16.60 -8.80 -8.09
C LEU A 156 -16.49 -10.14 -7.35
N ALA A 157 -15.97 -10.15 -6.12
CA ALA A 157 -15.94 -11.35 -5.28
C ALA A 157 -17.36 -11.86 -4.98
N LEU A 158 -18.27 -10.97 -4.60
CA LEU A 158 -19.68 -11.34 -4.37
C LEU A 158 -20.34 -11.87 -5.65
N ALA A 159 -20.09 -11.26 -6.79
CA ALA A 159 -20.60 -11.72 -8.08
C ALA A 159 -20.03 -13.11 -8.48
N ALA A 160 -18.82 -13.45 -8.01
CA ALA A 160 -18.20 -14.75 -8.16
C ALA A 160 -18.70 -15.82 -7.16
N GLY A 161 -19.71 -15.48 -6.33
CA GLY A 161 -20.34 -16.43 -5.39
C GLY A 161 -19.77 -16.38 -3.97
N VAL A 162 -18.90 -15.41 -3.63
CA VAL A 162 -18.43 -15.22 -2.25
C VAL A 162 -19.58 -14.80 -1.36
N ARG A 163 -19.76 -15.49 -0.23
CA ARG A 163 -20.76 -15.13 0.79
C ARG A 163 -20.18 -14.05 1.72
N LEU A 164 -20.79 -12.89 1.77
CA LEU A 164 -20.43 -11.84 2.74
C LEU A 164 -21.18 -12.04 4.06
N VAL A 165 -20.44 -12.07 5.17
CA VAL A 165 -20.97 -12.03 6.52
C VAL A 165 -20.54 -10.73 7.18
N ARG A 166 -21.53 -9.94 7.63
CA ARG A 166 -21.27 -8.69 8.38
C ARG A 166 -21.20 -9.03 9.85
N GLY A 167 -20.13 -8.59 10.50
CA GLY A 167 -19.94 -8.81 11.93
C GLY A 167 -18.48 -8.73 12.33
N ARG A 168 -18.25 -8.66 13.62
CA ARG A 168 -16.91 -8.66 14.21
C ARG A 168 -16.47 -10.09 14.44
N ALA A 169 -15.34 -10.48 13.86
CA ALA A 169 -14.79 -11.82 14.02
C ALA A 169 -13.78 -11.88 15.18
N ALA A 170 -13.81 -12.99 15.91
CA ALA A 170 -12.79 -13.38 16.88
C ALA A 170 -12.22 -14.78 16.53
N PRO A 171 -10.92 -15.04 16.80
CA PRO A 171 -10.34 -16.37 16.61
C PRO A 171 -10.91 -17.36 17.63
N VAL A 172 -11.12 -18.61 17.19
CA VAL A 172 -11.47 -19.73 18.06
C VAL A 172 -10.21 -20.54 18.32
N PRO A 173 -9.65 -20.54 19.53
CA PRO A 173 -8.36 -21.17 19.83
C PRO A 173 -8.27 -22.63 19.38
N GLY A 174 -7.19 -22.96 18.65
CA GLY A 174 -6.90 -24.34 18.21
C GLY A 174 -7.82 -24.89 17.12
N LEU A 175 -8.66 -24.06 16.52
CA LEU A 175 -9.61 -24.48 15.48
C LEU A 175 -9.52 -23.63 14.20
N SER A 176 -9.67 -24.26 13.04
CA SER A 176 -9.93 -23.56 11.79
C SER A 176 -11.38 -23.05 11.76
N ALA A 177 -11.63 -22.04 12.59
CA ALA A 177 -12.95 -21.46 12.83
C ALA A 177 -12.83 -19.97 13.23
N VAL A 178 -13.92 -19.26 13.05
CA VAL A 178 -14.10 -17.90 13.55
C VAL A 178 -15.42 -17.80 14.33
N GLU A 179 -15.42 -17.01 15.38
CA GLU A 179 -16.66 -16.57 16.02
C GLU A 179 -17.05 -15.23 15.42
N VAL A 180 -18.28 -15.11 14.96
CA VAL A 180 -18.84 -13.86 14.43
C VAL A 180 -20.14 -13.58 15.18
N ASP A 181 -20.16 -12.50 15.98
CA ASP A 181 -21.31 -12.10 16.78
C ASP A 181 -21.92 -13.24 17.60
N GLY A 182 -21.08 -14.08 18.22
CA GLY A 182 -21.45 -15.22 19.05
C GLY A 182 -21.71 -16.54 18.30
N GLU A 183 -21.66 -16.54 16.97
CA GLU A 183 -21.80 -17.77 16.17
C GLU A 183 -20.45 -18.30 15.69
N VAL A 184 -20.15 -19.57 15.99
CA VAL A 184 -18.94 -20.24 15.50
C VAL A 184 -19.14 -20.76 14.09
N ARG A 185 -18.29 -20.37 13.17
CA ARG A 185 -18.24 -20.77 11.77
C ARG A 185 -16.93 -21.48 11.47
N ARG A 186 -17.00 -22.67 10.86
CA ARG A 186 -15.86 -23.53 10.53
C ARG A 186 -15.61 -23.55 9.02
N ALA A 187 -14.36 -23.72 8.62
CA ALA A 187 -13.94 -23.98 7.26
C ALA A 187 -12.66 -24.82 7.25
N ASP A 188 -12.29 -25.35 6.09
CA ASP A 188 -11.02 -26.07 5.92
C ASP A 188 -9.81 -25.15 6.15
N ARG A 189 -9.98 -23.87 5.85
CA ARG A 189 -8.98 -22.80 6.09
C ARG A 189 -9.65 -21.53 6.60
N VAL A 190 -8.93 -20.80 7.46
CA VAL A 190 -9.27 -19.43 7.87
C VAL A 190 -8.09 -18.53 7.57
N VAL A 191 -8.32 -17.41 6.90
CA VAL A 191 -7.29 -16.41 6.57
C VAL A 191 -7.65 -15.07 7.22
N TRP A 192 -6.79 -14.60 8.12
CA TRP A 192 -6.95 -13.33 8.83
C TRP A 192 -6.24 -12.21 8.07
N ALA A 193 -6.99 -11.49 7.23
CA ALA A 193 -6.53 -10.35 6.42
C ALA A 193 -7.04 -9.01 6.99
N CYS A 194 -7.01 -8.87 8.32
CA CYS A 194 -7.66 -7.78 9.06
C CYS A 194 -6.74 -6.55 9.30
N GLY A 195 -5.61 -6.44 8.57
CA GLY A 195 -4.75 -5.26 8.54
C GLY A 195 -4.35 -4.78 9.94
N ALA A 196 -4.66 -3.53 10.27
CA ALA A 196 -4.31 -2.90 11.54
C ALA A 196 -4.94 -3.56 12.80
N TRP A 197 -5.93 -4.42 12.64
CA TRP A 197 -6.52 -5.17 13.77
C TRP A 197 -5.77 -6.47 14.05
N LEU A 198 -4.86 -6.92 13.18
CA LEU A 198 -4.15 -8.20 13.33
C LEU A 198 -3.40 -8.31 14.68
N PRO A 199 -2.64 -7.30 15.16
CA PRO A 199 -1.91 -7.40 16.43
C PRO A 199 -2.81 -7.40 17.67
N ARG A 200 -4.11 -7.16 17.52
CA ARG A 200 -5.10 -7.26 18.60
C ARG A 200 -5.68 -8.66 18.75
N LEU A 201 -5.56 -9.45 17.70
CA LEU A 201 -6.15 -10.79 17.61
C LEU A 201 -5.09 -11.88 17.74
N PHE A 202 -3.86 -11.57 17.35
CA PHE A 202 -2.73 -12.51 17.34
C PHE A 202 -1.46 -11.85 17.88
N SER A 203 -0.59 -12.67 18.48
CA SER A 203 0.73 -12.23 18.92
C SER A 203 1.68 -12.10 17.71
N VAL A 204 1.61 -10.98 17.02
CA VAL A 204 2.44 -10.67 15.84
C VAL A 204 3.23 -9.38 16.06
N PRO A 205 4.45 -9.27 15.52
CA PRO A 205 5.30 -8.09 15.67
C PRO A 205 4.84 -6.96 14.70
N VAL A 206 3.64 -6.45 14.93
CA VAL A 206 3.06 -5.39 14.09
C VAL A 206 2.75 -4.18 14.95
N THR A 207 3.30 -3.03 14.57
CA THR A 207 2.95 -1.72 15.11
C THR A 207 2.04 -0.99 14.15
N VAL A 208 0.96 -0.42 14.67
CA VAL A 208 0.04 0.40 13.87
C VAL A 208 0.38 1.86 14.06
N THR A 209 0.63 2.57 12.94
CA THR A 209 0.96 4.00 12.95
C THR A 209 -0.04 4.80 12.14
N ARG A 210 -0.20 6.07 12.53
CA ARG A 210 -1.02 7.05 11.85
C ARG A 210 -0.28 7.62 10.64
N GLN A 211 -1.01 7.82 9.54
CA GLN A 211 -0.49 8.44 8.33
C GLN A 211 -1.49 9.48 7.81
N ASP A 212 -1.13 10.75 7.89
CA ASP A 212 -1.99 11.82 7.38
C ASP A 212 -1.72 12.06 5.90
N THR A 213 -2.75 12.21 5.10
CA THR A 213 -2.65 12.54 3.67
C THR A 213 -3.32 13.86 3.37
N VAL A 214 -2.70 14.67 2.52
CA VAL A 214 -3.17 16.03 2.18
C VAL A 214 -3.22 16.20 0.66
N HIS A 215 -4.29 16.82 0.18
CA HIS A 215 -4.50 17.16 -1.22
C HIS A 215 -4.75 18.67 -1.34
N PHE A 216 -4.08 19.28 -2.28
CA PHE A 216 -4.11 20.72 -2.51
C PHE A 216 -4.82 21.06 -3.83
N ALA A 217 -5.49 22.20 -3.88
CA ALA A 217 -5.96 22.74 -5.14
C ALA A 217 -4.78 22.97 -6.08
N ALA A 218 -4.94 22.60 -7.32
CA ALA A 218 -3.89 22.78 -8.32
C ALA A 218 -4.49 23.18 -9.67
N PRO A 219 -3.75 23.95 -10.49
CA PRO A 219 -4.15 24.23 -11.87
C PRO A 219 -4.28 22.94 -12.69
N ALA A 220 -5.05 22.97 -13.77
CA ALA A 220 -5.29 21.81 -14.65
C ALA A 220 -3.99 21.17 -15.19
N ALA A 221 -2.91 21.93 -15.31
CA ALA A 221 -1.61 21.39 -15.70
C ALA A 221 -1.00 20.41 -14.68
N TRP A 222 -1.59 20.29 -13.49
CA TRP A 222 -1.22 19.32 -12.45
C TRP A 222 -2.19 18.13 -12.37
N SER A 223 -3.03 17.93 -13.37
CA SER A 223 -3.92 16.77 -13.42
C SER A 223 -3.18 15.52 -13.86
N SER A 224 -3.54 14.37 -13.33
CA SER A 224 -3.11 13.07 -13.84
C SER A 224 -4.09 12.60 -14.94
N PRO A 225 -3.61 11.95 -16.03
CA PRO A 225 -2.29 11.32 -16.17
C PRO A 225 -1.16 12.23 -16.65
N GLU A 226 -1.40 13.47 -17.05
CA GLU A 226 -0.38 14.37 -17.62
C GLU A 226 0.73 14.67 -16.62
N THR A 227 0.37 14.83 -15.35
CA THR A 227 1.35 14.92 -14.25
C THR A 227 1.52 13.54 -13.61
N PRO A 228 2.73 12.94 -13.68
CA PRO A 228 2.99 11.64 -13.07
C PRO A 228 2.92 11.67 -11.55
N ALA A 229 2.88 10.50 -10.95
CA ALA A 229 3.14 10.34 -9.54
C ALA A 229 4.63 10.60 -9.23
N TRP A 230 4.96 10.89 -7.98
CA TRP A 230 6.34 11.11 -7.56
C TRP A 230 6.60 10.61 -6.14
N VAL A 231 7.87 10.26 -5.88
CA VAL A 231 8.39 9.90 -4.56
C VAL A 231 9.74 10.59 -4.37
N ASP A 232 9.93 11.15 -3.21
CA ASP A 232 11.16 11.79 -2.75
C ASP A 232 11.51 11.20 -1.37
N TYR A 233 12.26 10.09 -1.38
CA TYR A 233 12.64 9.44 -0.13
C TYR A 233 13.63 10.27 0.68
N GLY A 234 14.49 11.04 0.04
CA GLY A 234 15.40 11.97 0.71
C GLY A 234 14.66 13.02 1.55
N SER A 235 13.42 13.32 1.16
CA SER A 235 12.54 14.26 1.87
C SER A 235 11.38 13.58 2.59
N SER A 236 11.32 12.25 2.59
CA SER A 236 10.19 11.47 3.12
C SER A 236 8.83 11.98 2.61
N ALA A 237 8.72 12.23 1.31
CA ALA A 237 7.53 12.81 0.70
C ALA A 237 7.11 12.04 -0.57
N TYR A 238 5.82 12.02 -0.85
CA TYR A 238 5.28 11.47 -2.09
C TYR A 238 3.97 12.15 -2.49
N GLY A 239 3.60 11.97 -3.74
CA GLY A 239 2.34 12.50 -4.24
C GLY A 239 2.06 12.13 -5.69
N HIS A 240 1.08 12.81 -6.26
CA HIS A 240 0.64 12.66 -7.65
C HIS A 240 -0.19 13.86 -8.08
N GLY A 241 -0.34 14.07 -9.38
CA GLY A 241 -1.26 15.05 -9.93
C GLY A 241 -2.70 14.85 -9.46
N ASP A 242 -3.58 15.81 -9.74
CA ASP A 242 -4.99 15.67 -9.37
C ASP A 242 -5.62 14.48 -10.09
N VAL A 243 -6.31 13.64 -9.32
CA VAL A 243 -7.10 12.51 -9.80
C VAL A 243 -8.54 12.73 -9.35
N ASP A 244 -9.46 12.74 -10.31
CA ASP A 244 -10.91 12.84 -10.08
C ASP A 244 -11.35 14.14 -9.36
N GLY A 245 -10.57 15.22 -9.43
CA GLY A 245 -10.92 16.53 -8.81
C GLY A 245 -10.73 16.58 -7.30
N VAL A 246 -10.05 15.60 -6.70
CA VAL A 246 -9.78 15.57 -5.25
C VAL A 246 -8.61 16.51 -4.88
N GLY A 247 -7.83 16.90 -5.86
CA GLY A 247 -6.66 17.74 -5.71
C GLY A 247 -5.33 17.00 -5.86
N MET A 248 -4.27 17.74 -6.11
CA MET A 248 -2.91 17.23 -6.16
C MET A 248 -2.49 16.77 -4.77
N LYS A 249 -2.03 15.53 -4.68
CA LYS A 249 -1.57 14.95 -3.42
C LYS A 249 -0.12 15.33 -3.16
N ALA A 250 0.17 15.84 -1.97
CA ALA A 250 1.51 15.96 -1.43
C ALA A 250 1.47 15.61 0.06
N THR A 251 2.25 14.63 0.49
CA THR A 251 2.17 14.14 1.87
C THR A 251 3.48 13.52 2.33
N SER A 252 3.67 13.47 3.65
CA SER A 252 4.81 12.80 4.25
C SER A 252 4.66 11.27 4.17
N ASP A 253 5.79 10.58 3.97
CA ASP A 253 5.93 9.13 4.10
C ASP A 253 6.76 8.74 5.35
N ALA A 254 7.03 9.69 6.22
CA ALA A 254 7.68 9.41 7.50
C ALA A 254 6.76 8.58 8.40
N GLU A 255 7.34 7.73 9.24
CA GLU A 255 6.60 6.95 10.22
C GLU A 255 5.87 7.88 11.20
N GLY A 256 4.57 7.69 11.31
CA GLY A 256 3.71 8.48 12.19
C GLY A 256 3.63 7.91 13.60
N GLU A 257 2.92 8.61 14.46
CA GLU A 257 2.66 8.20 15.85
C GLU A 257 1.88 6.87 15.91
N PRO A 258 2.03 6.10 17.00
CA PRO A 258 1.20 4.92 17.25
C PRO A 258 -0.29 5.27 17.14
N TYR A 259 -1.05 4.40 16.49
CA TYR A 259 -2.43 4.69 16.16
C TYR A 259 -3.39 3.55 16.53
N GLU A 260 -4.53 3.95 17.09
CA GLU A 260 -5.62 3.06 17.46
C GLU A 260 -6.63 2.95 16.30
N PRO A 261 -6.74 1.79 15.62
CA PRO A 261 -7.58 1.66 14.45
C PRO A 261 -9.09 1.81 14.73
N GLU A 262 -9.55 1.43 15.92
CA GLU A 262 -10.97 1.47 16.30
C GLU A 262 -11.41 2.89 16.70
N GLY A 263 -10.75 3.47 17.69
CA GLY A 263 -11.14 4.74 18.34
C GLY A 263 -10.29 5.94 17.95
N GLY A 264 -9.18 5.75 17.22
CA GLY A 264 -8.25 6.83 16.88
C GLY A 264 -8.88 7.98 16.13
N SER A 265 -8.43 9.20 16.43
CA SER A 265 -8.91 10.42 15.78
C SER A 265 -8.75 10.37 14.26
N ARG A 266 -9.76 10.80 13.54
CA ARG A 266 -9.75 10.92 12.06
C ARG A 266 -9.58 12.37 11.58
N ALA A 267 -9.30 13.30 12.50
CA ALA A 267 -8.94 14.68 12.16
C ALA A 267 -7.46 14.75 11.80
N VAL A 268 -7.13 15.24 10.62
CA VAL A 268 -5.73 15.44 10.17
C VAL A 268 -5.04 16.48 11.04
N ALA A 269 -3.79 16.21 11.44
CA ALA A 269 -3.03 17.13 12.27
C ALA A 269 -2.62 18.38 11.46
N PRO A 270 -2.76 19.61 12.00
CA PRO A 270 -2.28 20.81 11.31
C PRO A 270 -0.81 20.72 10.91
N ALA A 271 0.02 20.10 11.74
CA ALA A 271 1.44 19.88 11.45
C ALA A 271 1.67 19.08 10.17
N ALA A 272 0.83 18.10 9.85
CA ALA A 272 0.93 17.32 8.61
C ALA A 272 0.68 18.19 7.37
N VAL A 273 -0.23 19.15 7.47
CA VAL A 273 -0.50 20.12 6.40
C VAL A 273 0.72 21.03 6.19
N GLU A 274 1.31 21.55 7.27
CA GLU A 274 2.49 22.42 7.17
C GLU A 274 3.72 21.66 6.65
N GLN A 275 3.92 20.42 7.07
CA GLN A 275 4.97 19.55 6.50
C GLN A 275 4.82 19.40 4.98
N ALA A 276 3.61 19.13 4.52
CA ALA A 276 3.34 19.02 3.09
C ALA A 276 3.60 20.35 2.36
N ARG A 277 3.22 21.50 2.96
CA ARG A 277 3.51 22.85 2.41
C ARG A 277 4.99 23.14 2.35
N ASP A 278 5.77 22.75 3.36
CA ASP A 278 7.22 22.93 3.38
C ASP A 278 7.88 22.14 2.25
N TYR A 279 7.39 20.94 1.96
CA TYR A 279 7.83 20.19 0.81
C TYR A 279 7.48 20.91 -0.51
N LEU A 280 6.24 21.39 -0.66
CA LEU A 280 5.82 22.12 -1.85
C LEU A 280 6.66 23.39 -2.06
N ARG A 281 6.94 24.18 -1.02
CA ARG A 281 7.80 25.38 -1.13
C ARG A 281 9.17 25.07 -1.72
N ARG A 282 9.68 23.90 -1.42
CA ARG A 282 10.99 23.45 -1.88
C ARG A 282 10.95 22.87 -3.29
N ARG A 283 10.03 21.93 -3.56
CA ARG A 283 10.01 21.16 -4.80
C ARG A 283 9.11 21.74 -5.88
N PHE A 284 7.94 22.30 -5.50
CA PHE A 284 6.90 22.83 -6.38
C PHE A 284 6.36 24.15 -5.85
N PRO A 285 7.16 25.25 -5.92
CA PRO A 285 6.87 26.50 -5.22
C PRO A 285 5.54 27.14 -5.54
N SER A 286 5.07 27.05 -6.79
CA SER A 286 3.78 27.62 -7.21
C SER A 286 2.57 27.04 -6.45
N LEU A 287 2.72 25.86 -5.87
CA LEU A 287 1.67 25.17 -5.11
C LEU A 287 1.76 25.42 -3.58
N ALA A 288 2.80 26.10 -3.11
CA ALA A 288 3.03 26.26 -1.67
C ALA A 288 1.89 26.99 -0.94
N ALA A 289 1.23 27.93 -1.59
CA ALA A 289 0.10 28.70 -1.06
C ALA A 289 -1.27 28.10 -1.42
N ALA A 290 -1.31 26.97 -2.13
CA ALA A 290 -2.55 26.37 -2.59
C ALA A 290 -3.45 25.98 -1.42
N PRO A 291 -4.78 26.19 -1.49
CA PRO A 291 -5.70 25.73 -0.46
C PRO A 291 -5.74 24.18 -0.37
N VAL A 292 -5.93 23.69 0.84
CA VAL A 292 -6.21 22.26 1.05
C VAL A 292 -7.64 21.99 0.61
N LEU A 293 -7.82 21.04 -0.33
CA LEU A 293 -9.14 20.61 -0.78
C LEU A 293 -9.64 19.40 0.01
N PHE A 294 -8.74 18.48 0.31
CA PHE A 294 -9.08 17.24 1.00
C PHE A 294 -7.92 16.78 1.88
N SER A 295 -8.25 16.18 3.00
CA SER A 295 -7.27 15.54 3.87
C SER A 295 -7.87 14.32 4.56
N GLN A 296 -7.08 13.32 4.85
CA GLN A 296 -7.55 12.08 5.43
C GLN A 296 -6.47 11.42 6.30
N VAL A 297 -6.91 10.88 7.44
CA VAL A 297 -6.07 9.98 8.25
C VAL A 297 -6.11 8.59 7.64
N CYS A 298 -4.94 8.04 7.37
CA CYS A 298 -4.68 6.65 7.03
C CYS A 298 -3.94 5.97 8.18
N GLN A 299 -3.58 4.70 8.00
CA GLN A 299 -2.79 3.93 8.96
C GLN A 299 -1.92 2.91 8.24
N TYR A 300 -0.74 2.63 8.79
CA TYR A 300 0.13 1.55 8.37
C TYR A 300 0.18 0.47 9.45
N ALA A 301 0.33 -0.78 9.04
CA ALA A 301 0.57 -1.93 9.89
C ALA A 301 2.02 -2.38 9.65
N LEU A 302 2.95 -1.86 10.46
CA LEU A 302 4.38 -1.98 10.26
C LEU A 302 4.93 -3.22 10.96
N THR A 303 5.69 -4.03 10.26
CA THR A 303 6.60 -5.02 10.83
C THR A 303 7.99 -4.40 11.03
N PRO A 304 8.84 -4.92 11.93
CA PRO A 304 10.15 -4.33 12.21
C PRO A 304 11.07 -4.23 10.98
N ASP A 305 10.96 -5.17 10.05
CA ASP A 305 11.78 -5.30 8.85
C ASP A 305 11.06 -4.89 7.56
N ALA A 306 9.84 -4.37 7.67
CA ALA A 306 8.94 -4.06 6.57
C ALA A 306 8.54 -5.28 5.68
N GLU A 307 8.87 -6.51 6.09
CA GLU A 307 8.42 -7.72 5.42
C GLU A 307 7.00 -8.11 5.86
N TRP A 308 6.23 -8.68 4.95
CA TRP A 308 4.85 -9.09 5.25
C TRP A 308 4.79 -10.30 6.20
N ILE A 309 3.60 -10.58 6.69
CA ILE A 309 3.27 -11.82 7.40
C ILE A 309 2.35 -12.62 6.49
N ILE A 310 2.83 -13.78 6.03
CA ILE A 310 2.06 -14.77 5.28
C ILE A 310 2.43 -16.12 5.87
N ALA A 311 1.70 -16.53 6.90
CA ALA A 311 2.12 -17.67 7.71
C ALA A 311 0.92 -18.42 8.30
N GLU A 312 1.08 -19.70 8.49
CA GLU A 312 0.16 -20.53 9.26
C GLU A 312 0.47 -20.39 10.75
N ASP A 313 -0.51 -19.93 11.53
CA ASP A 313 -0.42 -19.74 12.98
C ASP A 313 -0.79 -21.02 13.75
N ALA A 314 -1.80 -21.72 13.26
CA ALA A 314 -2.26 -23.01 13.71
C ALA A 314 -2.80 -23.81 12.51
N PRO A 315 -2.95 -25.13 12.61
CA PRO A 315 -3.43 -25.94 11.49
C PRO A 315 -4.69 -25.39 10.84
N GLY A 316 -4.57 -24.95 9.58
CA GLY A 316 -5.63 -24.34 8.80
C GLY A 316 -5.91 -22.87 9.09
N VAL A 317 -5.20 -22.22 10.02
CA VAL A 317 -5.36 -20.80 10.37
C VAL A 317 -4.18 -20.00 9.83
N TRP A 318 -4.43 -19.09 8.93
CA TRP A 318 -3.43 -18.28 8.24
C TRP A 318 -3.53 -16.81 8.60
N LEU A 319 -2.39 -16.17 8.76
CA LEU A 319 -2.26 -14.72 8.97
C LEU A 319 -1.75 -14.07 7.68
N LEU A 320 -2.40 -12.99 7.28
CA LEU A 320 -2.07 -12.20 6.10
C LEU A 320 -2.09 -10.71 6.47
N GLY A 321 -0.92 -10.12 6.74
CA GLY A 321 -0.84 -8.75 7.24
C GLY A 321 0.56 -8.16 7.25
N GLY A 322 0.75 -7.09 8.03
CA GLY A 322 2.04 -6.42 8.14
C GLY A 322 2.48 -5.75 6.82
N ASP A 323 1.55 -5.09 6.13
CA ASP A 323 1.76 -4.53 4.78
C ASP A 323 2.79 -3.39 4.72
N SER A 324 3.19 -2.87 5.87
CA SER A 324 4.26 -1.88 6.07
C SER A 324 4.21 -0.71 5.07
N GLY A 325 2.99 -0.23 4.76
CA GLY A 325 2.74 0.91 3.90
C GLY A 325 2.97 0.67 2.39
N HIS A 326 3.35 -0.53 1.98
CA HIS A 326 3.62 -0.80 0.55
C HIS A 326 2.79 -1.95 -0.07
N GLY A 327 1.86 -2.56 0.68
CA GLY A 327 1.17 -3.78 0.26
C GLY A 327 0.03 -3.59 -0.75
N PHE A 328 -0.66 -2.44 -0.76
CA PHE A 328 -1.89 -2.25 -1.54
C PHE A 328 -1.75 -2.62 -3.02
N LYS A 329 -0.72 -2.10 -3.68
CA LYS A 329 -0.51 -2.25 -5.13
C LYS A 329 -0.34 -3.69 -5.58
N HIS A 330 0.13 -4.57 -4.69
CA HIS A 330 0.39 -5.96 -4.98
C HIS A 330 -0.86 -6.86 -4.95
N ALA A 331 -2.01 -6.36 -4.49
CA ALA A 331 -3.14 -7.17 -4.10
C ALA A 331 -3.59 -8.23 -5.14
N PRO A 332 -3.70 -7.96 -6.45
CA PRO A 332 -4.10 -9.00 -7.40
C PRO A 332 -3.09 -10.15 -7.52
N ALA A 333 -1.79 -9.84 -7.58
CA ALA A 333 -0.73 -10.85 -7.68
C ALA A 333 -0.52 -11.56 -6.34
N LEU A 334 -0.60 -10.82 -5.22
CA LEU A 334 -0.56 -11.40 -3.88
C LEU A 334 -1.70 -12.40 -3.65
N ALA A 335 -2.90 -12.10 -4.14
CA ALA A 335 -4.03 -13.02 -4.04
C ALA A 335 -3.76 -14.34 -4.77
N ALA A 336 -3.15 -14.30 -5.94
CA ALA A 336 -2.75 -15.51 -6.68
C ALA A 336 -1.64 -16.28 -5.93
N TYR A 337 -0.66 -15.55 -5.38
CA TYR A 337 0.42 -16.12 -4.58
C TYR A 337 -0.11 -16.86 -3.33
N VAL A 338 -0.99 -16.21 -2.55
CA VAL A 338 -1.57 -16.80 -1.34
C VAL A 338 -2.52 -17.96 -1.67
N ALA A 339 -3.31 -17.87 -2.75
CA ALA A 339 -4.17 -18.96 -3.19
C ALA A 339 -3.36 -20.23 -3.51
N ALA A 340 -2.23 -20.10 -4.21
CA ALA A 340 -1.33 -21.21 -4.51
C ALA A 340 -0.74 -21.86 -3.23
N ILE A 341 -0.48 -21.06 -2.20
CA ILE A 341 -0.06 -21.56 -0.88
C ILE A 341 -1.19 -22.37 -0.22
N LEU A 342 -2.41 -21.83 -0.19
CA LEU A 342 -3.56 -22.52 0.41
C LEU A 342 -3.94 -23.81 -0.34
N ASP A 343 -3.66 -23.89 -1.64
CA ASP A 343 -3.82 -25.09 -2.46
C ASP A 343 -2.70 -26.10 -2.27
N GLY A 344 -1.60 -25.72 -1.59
CA GLY A 344 -0.43 -26.58 -1.36
C GLY A 344 0.51 -26.67 -2.56
N GLU A 345 0.39 -25.79 -3.55
CA GLU A 345 1.20 -25.76 -4.76
C GLU A 345 2.60 -25.14 -4.51
N ARG A 346 2.72 -24.35 -3.45
CA ARG A 346 3.97 -23.70 -3.04
C ARG A 346 4.00 -23.39 -1.55
N ALA A 347 5.19 -23.23 -0.99
CA ALA A 347 5.41 -22.69 0.35
C ALA A 347 5.49 -21.15 0.31
N PRO A 348 5.15 -20.45 1.39
CA PRO A 348 5.44 -19.03 1.52
C PRO A 348 6.95 -18.78 1.56
N GLU A 349 7.37 -17.57 1.15
CA GLU A 349 8.76 -17.15 1.32
C GLU A 349 9.12 -17.19 2.83
N PRO A 350 10.29 -17.74 3.19
CA PRO A 350 10.69 -17.88 4.61
C PRO A 350 10.64 -16.57 5.40
N ARG A 351 10.95 -15.44 4.76
CA ARG A 351 10.93 -14.10 5.36
C ARG A 351 9.55 -13.62 5.80
N PHE A 352 8.47 -14.24 5.30
CA PHE A 352 7.09 -13.91 5.70
C PHE A 352 6.59 -14.76 6.87
N GLY A 353 7.38 -15.71 7.33
CA GLY A 353 7.04 -16.63 8.42
C GLY A 353 7.01 -15.95 9.79
N LEU A 354 6.22 -16.50 10.73
CA LEU A 354 6.20 -16.03 12.11
C LEU A 354 7.51 -16.32 12.87
N GLY A 355 8.22 -17.38 12.50
CA GLY A 355 9.53 -17.73 13.06
C GLY A 355 10.72 -16.99 12.41
N HIS A 356 10.48 -16.10 11.47
CA HIS A 356 11.54 -15.30 10.85
C HIS A 356 12.09 -14.29 11.87
N GLU A 357 13.42 -14.31 12.05
CA GLU A 357 14.11 -13.31 12.86
C GLU A 357 14.12 -11.98 12.11
N ARG A 358 13.24 -11.06 12.56
CA ARG A 358 13.09 -9.77 11.93
C ARG A 358 14.17 -8.82 12.39
N ALA A 359 14.95 -8.30 11.45
CA ALA A 359 15.97 -7.30 11.76
C ALA A 359 15.29 -6.07 12.43
N ALA A 360 15.87 -5.63 13.56
CA ALA A 360 15.35 -4.46 14.25
C ALA A 360 15.48 -3.20 13.39
N ALA A 361 14.43 -2.35 13.43
CA ALA A 361 14.45 -0.96 13.02
C ALA A 361 14.45 -0.65 11.51
N ARG A 362 13.69 -1.38 10.70
CA ARG A 362 13.37 -0.87 9.36
C ARG A 362 12.07 -0.07 9.29
N GLY A 363 11.11 -0.28 10.18
CA GLY A 363 9.81 0.39 10.24
C GLY A 363 9.11 0.56 8.90
N LEU A 364 9.46 1.60 8.18
CA LEU A 364 9.10 1.83 6.78
C LEU A 364 10.26 1.44 5.85
N ARG A 365 9.95 1.00 4.64
CA ARG A 365 10.95 0.70 3.59
C ARG A 365 11.81 1.89 3.19
N THR A 366 11.41 3.10 3.55
CA THR A 366 12.15 4.34 3.37
C THR A 366 13.25 4.54 4.41
N SER A 367 13.14 3.90 5.57
CA SER A 367 14.12 4.03 6.65
C SER A 367 15.25 3.03 6.45
N GLY A 368 16.31 3.51 5.90
CA GLY A 368 17.65 2.97 5.95
C GLY A 368 17.81 1.53 5.55
N ASP A 369 18.83 1.16 5.00
CA ASP A 369 19.51 -0.08 4.92
C ASP A 369 20.19 -0.41 3.59
N LEU A 370 19.99 0.39 2.60
CA LEU A 370 20.66 0.21 1.31
C LEU A 370 21.68 1.33 1.08
N GLY A 371 22.48 1.64 2.13
CA GLY A 371 23.45 2.71 2.07
C GLY A 371 22.83 4.11 2.11
N VAL A 372 21.53 4.21 2.24
CA VAL A 372 20.86 5.46 2.61
C VAL A 372 21.07 5.57 4.11
N GLY A 373 21.89 6.49 4.57
CA GLY A 373 22.05 6.79 6.00
C GLY A 373 20.69 7.00 6.67
N PRO A 374 20.64 7.12 8.01
CA PRO A 374 19.39 7.30 8.72
C PRO A 374 18.57 8.35 7.97
N ALA A 375 17.31 8.03 7.71
CA ALA A 375 16.41 8.93 7.01
C ALA A 375 16.65 10.34 7.54
N SER A 376 16.91 11.28 6.64
CA SER A 376 17.00 12.69 7.06
C SER A 376 15.83 12.93 7.98
N PRO A 377 16.00 13.54 9.16
CA PRO A 377 14.93 13.68 10.14
C PRO A 377 13.72 14.18 9.40
N GLY A 378 12.68 13.35 9.40
CA GLY A 378 11.47 13.59 8.64
C GLY A 378 11.03 15.02 8.97
N PHE A 379 10.44 15.69 8.03
CA PHE A 379 9.99 17.07 8.14
C PHE A 379 9.75 17.49 9.60
N GLY A 380 10.69 18.24 10.19
CA GLY A 380 10.40 19.04 11.37
C GLY A 380 10.52 18.42 12.75
N GLY A 381 11.43 17.55 13.01
CA GLY A 381 11.81 17.20 14.38
C GLY A 381 12.84 18.16 14.99
N ARG A 382 12.54 19.43 15.19
CA ARG A 382 13.23 20.19 16.25
C ARG A 382 12.61 19.77 17.58
N ARG A 383 13.31 18.92 18.31
CA ARG A 383 13.09 18.83 19.75
C ARG A 383 13.60 20.13 20.35
N ALA A 384 12.70 20.87 21.00
CA ALA A 384 13.06 21.90 21.98
C ALA A 384 13.44 21.22 23.28
#